data_c067d1dd276523e682804d186f36dd72
#
_entry.id   c067d1dd276523e682804d186f36dd72
#
_cell.length_a   1.000
_cell.length_b   1.000
_cell.length_c   1.000
_cell.angle_alpha   90.00
_cell.angle_beta   90.00
_cell.angle_gamma   90.00
#
_symmetry.space_group_name_H-M   'P 1'
#
loop_
_entity.id
_entity.type
_entity.pdbx_description
1 polymer ?
#
loop_
_entity_poly.entity_id
_entity_poly.type
_entity_poly.pdbx_seq_one_letter_code
_entity_poly.pdbx_strand_id
1 'polypeptide(L)'
;MRHNPFKIVEMFEETVADYTGAPYAVSVDSSTNALFLCCKYLKVDTVTIPARTYLSVPQSIIHAGGNLLFSEKDWEGIYQLEPYPIYDSAKRLTSGMYIPGSFMTLSFHIKKHLKMGKGGMILTDNKEAAEWFLRARYEGRSKVKYHEDNIEICGWNMYMTPQEAAHGLALMQNFPEHNEDLPENPPYRDLREFELFKNVEVAG
;
A
#
# COMPACT_ATOMS: atom_id res chain seq x y z
N MET A 1 33.15 7.44 -4.23
CA MET A 1 31.87 6.72 -4.40
C MET A 1 30.74 7.75 -4.40
N ARG A 2 29.88 7.79 -5.42
CA ARG A 2 28.71 8.65 -5.39
C ARG A 2 27.72 8.08 -4.38
N HIS A 3 27.42 8.84 -3.36
CA HIS A 3 26.47 8.44 -2.30
C HIS A 3 25.06 8.41 -2.90
N ASN A 4 24.42 7.21 -2.98
CA ASN A 4 23.00 7.11 -3.34
C ASN A 4 22.17 7.37 -2.07
N PRO A 5 21.49 8.53 -1.94
CA PRO A 5 20.74 8.84 -0.73
C PRO A 5 19.54 7.92 -0.52
N PHE A 6 19.06 7.24 -1.56
CA PHE A 6 17.95 6.29 -1.50
C PHE A 6 18.39 4.84 -1.20
N LYS A 7 19.71 4.56 -1.01
CA LYS A 7 20.15 3.19 -0.69
C LYS A 7 19.50 2.63 0.58
N ILE A 8 19.25 3.48 1.58
CA ILE A 8 18.60 3.10 2.82
C ILE A 8 17.11 2.71 2.58
N VAL A 9 16.45 3.35 1.61
CA VAL A 9 15.08 3.00 1.21
C VAL A 9 15.06 1.62 0.56
N GLU A 10 16.01 1.33 -0.34
CA GLU A 10 16.16 0.00 -0.95
C GLU A 10 16.41 -1.09 0.11
N MET A 11 17.25 -0.83 1.09
CA MET A 11 17.51 -1.76 2.19
C MET A 11 16.24 -2.04 3.02
N PHE A 12 15.42 -1.03 3.27
CA PHE A 12 14.16 -1.22 3.97
C PHE A 12 13.15 -2.04 3.14
N GLU A 13 13.06 -1.77 1.84
CA GLU A 13 12.24 -2.54 0.90
C GLU A 13 12.68 -4.01 0.87
N GLU A 14 13.98 -4.28 0.72
CA GLU A 14 14.56 -5.63 0.78
C GLU A 14 14.22 -6.33 2.11
N THR A 15 14.39 -5.64 3.25
CA THR A 15 14.10 -6.19 4.58
C THR A 15 12.63 -6.58 4.74
N VAL A 16 11.70 -5.74 4.27
CA VAL A 16 10.26 -6.05 4.38
C VAL A 16 9.86 -7.12 3.38
N ALA A 17 10.44 -7.15 2.18
CA ALA A 17 10.24 -8.20 1.20
C ALA A 17 10.63 -9.57 1.78
N ASP A 18 11.84 -9.68 2.32
CA ASP A 18 12.36 -10.91 2.96
C ASP A 18 11.47 -11.35 4.13
N TYR A 19 11.07 -10.41 4.98
CA TYR A 19 10.22 -10.69 6.14
C TYR A 19 8.84 -11.21 5.74
N THR A 20 8.21 -10.59 4.74
CA THR A 20 6.84 -10.95 4.30
C THR A 20 6.81 -12.11 3.32
N GLY A 21 7.95 -12.49 2.74
CA GLY A 21 8.05 -13.49 1.69
C GLY A 21 7.62 -12.99 0.30
N ALA A 22 7.49 -11.67 0.12
CA ALA A 22 7.16 -11.07 -1.17
C ALA A 22 8.43 -10.96 -2.03
N PRO A 23 8.40 -11.30 -3.34
CA PRO A 23 9.53 -11.09 -4.24
C PRO A 23 9.96 -9.62 -4.37
N TYR A 24 9.02 -8.71 -4.29
CA TYR A 24 9.26 -7.26 -4.37
C TYR A 24 8.44 -6.50 -3.34
N ALA A 25 9.07 -5.49 -2.74
CA ALA A 25 8.40 -4.51 -1.89
C ALA A 25 8.76 -3.10 -2.38
N VAL A 26 7.76 -2.25 -2.54
CA VAL A 26 7.93 -0.87 -3.01
C VAL A 26 7.34 0.08 -1.98
N SER A 27 8.19 0.83 -1.29
CA SER A 27 7.78 1.77 -0.26
C SER A 27 7.11 3.02 -0.86
N VAL A 28 6.13 3.53 -0.15
CA VAL A 28 5.43 4.80 -0.45
C VAL A 28 5.20 5.57 0.85
N ASP A 29 4.71 6.79 0.75
CA ASP A 29 4.49 7.66 1.90
C ASP A 29 3.28 7.26 2.77
N SER A 30 2.39 6.39 2.27
CA SER A 30 1.21 5.91 3.01
C SER A 30 0.57 4.68 2.35
N SER A 31 -0.16 3.86 3.12
CA SER A 31 -1.02 2.79 2.58
C SER A 31 -2.12 3.32 1.67
N THR A 32 -2.63 4.52 1.93
CA THR A 32 -3.61 5.21 1.07
C THR A 32 -3.05 5.37 -0.35
N ASN A 33 -1.82 5.87 -0.47
CA ASN A 33 -1.16 6.04 -1.75
C ASN A 33 -0.70 4.70 -2.36
N ALA A 34 -0.39 3.70 -1.54
CA ALA A 34 -0.16 2.32 -2.02
C ALA A 34 -1.40 1.77 -2.72
N LEU A 35 -2.57 1.85 -2.09
CA LEU A 35 -3.85 1.44 -2.69
C LEU A 35 -4.16 2.22 -3.98
N PHE A 36 -4.00 3.54 -3.94
CA PHE A 36 -4.19 4.39 -5.11
C PHE A 36 -3.31 3.96 -6.30
N LEU A 37 -2.02 3.72 -6.07
CA LEU A 37 -1.10 3.29 -7.12
C LEU A 37 -1.44 1.91 -7.67
N CYS A 38 -1.85 0.96 -6.81
CA CYS A 38 -2.34 -0.35 -7.27
C CYS A 38 -3.58 -0.21 -8.16
N CYS A 39 -4.54 0.61 -7.75
CA CYS A 39 -5.74 0.89 -8.55
C CYS A 39 -5.39 1.56 -9.89
N LYS A 40 -4.44 2.48 -9.90
CA LYS A 40 -3.95 3.14 -11.14
C LYS A 40 -3.25 2.16 -12.08
N TYR A 41 -2.37 1.32 -11.55
CA TYR A 41 -1.65 0.32 -12.35
C TYR A 41 -2.61 -0.66 -13.03
N LEU A 42 -3.56 -1.20 -12.28
CA LEU A 42 -4.56 -2.14 -12.78
C LEU A 42 -5.70 -1.49 -13.55
N LYS A 43 -5.75 -0.14 -13.61
CA LYS A 43 -6.81 0.62 -14.29
C LYS A 43 -8.19 0.15 -13.85
N VAL A 44 -8.39 0.06 -12.54
CA VAL A 44 -9.63 -0.47 -11.96
C VAL A 44 -10.85 0.29 -12.49
N ASP A 45 -11.92 -0.46 -12.78
CA ASP A 45 -13.23 0.11 -13.16
C ASP A 45 -14.16 0.08 -11.93
N THR A 46 -14.86 -1.00 -11.68
CA THR A 46 -15.75 -1.14 -10.53
C THR A 46 -15.11 -2.01 -9.46
N VAL A 47 -15.08 -1.52 -8.22
CA VAL A 47 -14.42 -2.16 -7.08
C VAL A 47 -15.39 -2.31 -5.94
N THR A 48 -15.51 -3.53 -5.43
CA THR A 48 -16.31 -3.85 -4.24
C THR A 48 -15.41 -3.95 -3.02
N ILE A 49 -15.74 -3.23 -1.95
CA ILE A 49 -15.05 -3.27 -0.66
C ILE A 49 -16.05 -3.42 0.50
N PRO A 50 -15.63 -3.88 1.69
CA PRO A 50 -16.48 -3.87 2.87
C PRO A 50 -16.99 -2.45 3.19
N ALA A 51 -18.28 -2.33 3.54
CA ALA A 51 -18.86 -1.05 3.96
C ALA A 51 -18.23 -0.51 5.26
N ARG A 52 -17.69 -1.38 6.11
CA ARG A 52 -16.99 -1.04 7.35
C ARG A 52 -15.49 -1.17 7.18
N THR A 53 -14.86 -0.15 6.62
CA THR A 53 -13.40 -0.05 6.47
C THR A 53 -12.92 1.38 6.65
N TYR A 54 -11.60 1.59 6.55
CA TYR A 54 -11.04 2.93 6.72
C TYR A 54 -11.39 3.83 5.54
N LEU A 55 -11.79 5.04 5.84
CA LEU A 55 -12.36 6.00 4.88
C LEU A 55 -11.46 6.36 3.67
N SER A 56 -10.14 6.18 3.77
CA SER A 56 -9.25 6.46 2.65
C SER A 56 -9.27 5.37 1.57
N VAL A 57 -9.77 4.17 1.85
CA VAL A 57 -9.84 3.08 0.87
C VAL A 57 -10.77 3.42 -0.28
N PRO A 58 -12.07 3.74 -0.05
CA PRO A 58 -12.95 4.18 -1.13
C PRO A 58 -12.43 5.43 -1.84
N GLN A 59 -11.82 6.37 -1.10
CA GLN A 59 -11.24 7.57 -1.72
C GLN A 59 -10.10 7.24 -2.68
N SER A 60 -9.24 6.26 -2.34
CA SER A 60 -8.16 5.81 -3.24
C SER A 60 -8.69 5.23 -4.54
N ILE A 61 -9.80 4.49 -4.49
CA ILE A 61 -10.49 3.93 -5.67
C ILE A 61 -11.04 5.07 -6.53
N ILE A 62 -11.79 6.01 -5.94
CA ILE A 62 -12.37 7.17 -6.63
C ILE A 62 -11.27 8.04 -7.26
N HIS A 63 -10.21 8.36 -6.53
CA HIS A 63 -9.08 9.14 -7.06
C HIS A 63 -8.37 8.43 -8.21
N ALA A 64 -8.37 7.10 -8.20
CA ALA A 64 -7.83 6.31 -9.32
C ALA A 64 -8.74 6.34 -10.56
N GLY A 65 -9.98 6.80 -10.44
CA GLY A 65 -10.99 6.86 -11.50
C GLY A 65 -11.93 5.65 -11.50
N GLY A 66 -11.88 4.80 -10.47
CA GLY A 66 -12.75 3.64 -10.31
C GLY A 66 -14.12 4.00 -9.72
N ASN A 67 -15.09 3.14 -9.99
CA ASN A 67 -16.41 3.15 -9.38
C ASN A 67 -16.42 2.27 -8.13
N LEU A 68 -17.27 2.59 -7.17
CA LEU A 68 -17.31 1.95 -5.86
C LEU A 68 -18.62 1.21 -5.64
N LEU A 69 -18.55 -0.01 -5.13
CA LEU A 69 -19.66 -0.75 -4.54
C LEU A 69 -19.28 -1.16 -3.11
N PHE A 70 -20.26 -1.24 -2.21
CA PHE A 70 -20.06 -1.78 -0.87
C PHE A 70 -20.55 -3.22 -0.75
N SER A 71 -19.93 -3.99 0.12
CA SER A 71 -20.41 -5.29 0.58
C SER A 71 -20.63 -5.27 2.09
N GLU A 72 -21.55 -6.12 2.56
CA GLU A 72 -21.79 -6.35 4.01
C GLU A 72 -20.79 -7.34 4.64
N LYS A 73 -19.76 -7.72 3.90
CA LYS A 73 -18.78 -8.72 4.32
C LYS A 73 -17.97 -8.23 5.52
N ASP A 74 -17.97 -8.98 6.58
CA ASP A 74 -17.04 -8.80 7.68
C ASP A 74 -15.63 -9.27 7.28
N TRP A 75 -14.60 -8.66 7.87
CA TRP A 75 -13.22 -8.98 7.57
C TRP A 75 -12.32 -8.84 8.80
N GLU A 76 -11.18 -9.53 8.78
CA GLU A 76 -10.16 -9.45 9.81
C GLU A 76 -8.78 -9.42 9.16
N GLY A 77 -7.89 -8.56 9.65
CA GLY A 77 -6.51 -8.39 9.20
C GLY A 77 -6.36 -7.87 7.78
N ILE A 78 -6.90 -8.58 6.80
CA ILE A 78 -6.83 -8.24 5.37
C ILE A 78 -8.18 -8.46 4.66
N TYR A 79 -8.39 -7.74 3.58
CA TYR A 79 -9.48 -8.01 2.63
C TYR A 79 -9.09 -7.60 1.22
N GLN A 80 -9.74 -8.19 0.24
CA GLN A 80 -9.54 -7.94 -1.18
C GLN A 80 -10.42 -6.79 -1.66
N LEU A 81 -9.88 -5.97 -2.55
CA LEU A 81 -10.62 -5.00 -3.35
C LEU A 81 -11.16 -5.74 -4.59
N GLU A 82 -12.32 -6.35 -4.45
CA GLU A 82 -12.87 -7.27 -5.47
C GLU A 82 -13.31 -6.55 -6.75
N PRO A 83 -13.11 -7.13 -7.95
CA PRO A 83 -12.49 -8.45 -8.22
C PRO A 83 -10.97 -8.42 -8.40
N TYR A 84 -10.32 -7.30 -8.15
CA TYR A 84 -8.88 -7.11 -8.41
C TYR A 84 -8.02 -7.82 -7.37
N PRO A 85 -6.80 -8.28 -7.72
CA PRO A 85 -5.89 -8.93 -6.78
C PRO A 85 -5.18 -7.90 -5.88
N ILE A 86 -5.89 -6.88 -5.43
CA ILE A 86 -5.43 -5.86 -4.48
C ILE A 86 -5.94 -6.21 -3.10
N TYR A 87 -5.04 -6.25 -2.11
CA TYR A 87 -5.41 -6.52 -0.71
C TYR A 87 -5.01 -5.35 0.19
N ASP A 88 -5.98 -4.80 0.90
CA ASP A 88 -5.68 -3.93 2.05
C ASP A 88 -5.22 -4.81 3.20
N SER A 89 -3.94 -4.69 3.54
CA SER A 89 -3.29 -5.43 4.62
C SER A 89 -2.83 -4.50 5.75
N ALA A 90 -3.44 -3.31 5.87
CA ALA A 90 -3.02 -2.30 6.84
C ALA A 90 -3.17 -2.75 8.31
N LYS A 91 -3.83 -3.88 8.57
CA LYS A 91 -4.00 -4.47 9.91
C LYS A 91 -3.23 -5.77 10.11
N ARG A 92 -2.47 -6.21 9.10
CA ARG A 92 -1.61 -7.41 9.17
C ARG A 92 -0.19 -7.07 8.77
N LEU A 93 0.77 -7.46 9.60
CA LEU A 93 2.19 -7.52 9.25
C LEU A 93 2.84 -8.64 10.05
N THR A 94 3.05 -9.78 9.42
CA THR A 94 3.66 -10.98 10.01
C THR A 94 4.56 -11.67 8.98
N SER A 95 5.50 -12.48 9.44
CA SER A 95 6.41 -13.20 8.55
C SER A 95 5.66 -14.14 7.61
N GLY A 96 6.09 -14.20 6.34
CA GLY A 96 5.54 -15.10 5.34
C GLY A 96 4.10 -14.82 4.91
N MET A 97 3.58 -13.60 5.14
CA MET A 97 2.18 -13.27 4.89
C MET A 97 1.81 -13.04 3.43
N TYR A 98 2.80 -12.94 2.53
CA TYR A 98 2.54 -12.58 1.15
C TYR A 98 1.67 -13.61 0.43
N ILE A 99 0.67 -13.15 -0.31
CA ILE A 99 -0.21 -13.96 -1.15
C ILE A 99 0.29 -13.89 -2.60
N PRO A 100 0.76 -15.01 -3.21
CA PRO A 100 1.24 -15.01 -4.60
C PRO A 100 0.20 -14.48 -5.59
N GLY A 101 0.67 -13.72 -6.59
CA GLY A 101 -0.17 -13.13 -7.63
C GLY A 101 -0.94 -11.88 -7.18
N SER A 102 -0.66 -11.35 -6.00
CA SER A 102 -1.37 -10.20 -5.44
C SER A 102 -0.55 -8.93 -5.37
N PHE A 103 -1.26 -7.83 -5.09
CA PHE A 103 -0.74 -6.54 -4.65
C PHE A 103 -1.23 -6.29 -3.23
N MET A 104 -0.37 -6.49 -2.22
CA MET A 104 -0.75 -6.28 -0.83
C MET A 104 -0.22 -4.93 -0.34
N THR A 105 -1.05 -4.13 0.33
CA THR A 105 -0.65 -2.82 0.81
C THR A 105 -0.48 -2.80 2.32
N LEU A 106 0.68 -2.36 2.78
CA LEU A 106 1.03 -2.23 4.19
C LEU A 106 0.93 -0.77 4.65
N SER A 107 0.63 -0.58 5.93
CA SER A 107 0.64 0.72 6.58
C SER A 107 1.65 0.76 7.72
N PHE A 108 2.45 1.83 7.76
CA PHE A 108 3.40 2.12 8.83
C PHE A 108 2.99 3.32 9.69
N HIS A 109 1.67 3.61 9.69
CA HIS A 109 1.12 4.62 10.58
C HIS A 109 1.40 4.28 12.06
N ILE A 110 1.47 5.31 12.93
CA ILE A 110 1.81 5.15 14.36
C ILE A 110 0.94 4.12 15.12
N LYS A 111 -0.27 3.80 14.62
CA LYS A 111 -1.20 2.81 15.21
C LYS A 111 -1.05 1.40 14.62
N LYS A 112 -0.06 1.15 13.74
CA LYS A 112 0.14 -0.14 13.06
C LYS A 112 1.23 -0.96 13.75
N HIS A 113 1.49 -2.18 13.28
CA HIS A 113 2.51 -3.06 13.86
C HIS A 113 3.90 -2.39 13.85
N LEU A 114 4.34 -1.94 12.69
CA LEU A 114 5.59 -1.17 12.53
C LEU A 114 5.27 0.32 12.65
N LYS A 115 5.47 0.88 13.84
CA LYS A 115 5.00 2.22 14.25
C LYS A 115 5.96 3.32 13.79
N MET A 116 6.12 3.51 12.48
CA MET A 116 7.01 4.54 11.93
C MET A 116 6.44 5.96 12.04
N GLY A 117 5.12 6.10 12.24
CA GLY A 117 4.42 7.40 12.22
C GLY A 117 3.69 7.63 10.92
N LYS A 118 4.36 7.56 9.78
CA LYS A 118 3.83 7.62 8.44
C LYS A 118 4.58 6.61 7.55
N GLY A 119 3.98 6.21 6.43
CA GLY A 119 4.57 5.29 5.47
C GLY A 119 3.61 4.20 5.05
N GLY A 120 3.92 3.58 3.93
CA GLY A 120 3.24 2.42 3.38
C GLY A 120 4.16 1.63 2.47
N MET A 121 3.69 0.48 2.00
CA MET A 121 4.44 -0.38 1.08
C MET A 121 3.50 -1.20 0.22
N ILE A 122 3.90 -1.47 -1.00
CA ILE A 122 3.24 -2.40 -1.91
C ILE A 122 4.10 -3.65 -1.99
N LEU A 123 3.52 -4.81 -1.70
CA LEU A 123 4.13 -6.12 -1.89
C LEU A 123 3.60 -6.73 -3.19
N THR A 124 4.47 -7.33 -4.00
CA THR A 124 4.06 -8.00 -5.24
C THR A 124 5.12 -8.99 -5.72
N ASP A 125 4.73 -9.97 -6.53
CA ASP A 125 5.64 -10.84 -7.30
C ASP A 125 5.75 -10.41 -8.77
N ASN A 126 4.98 -9.41 -9.19
CA ASN A 126 5.01 -8.87 -10.54
C ASN A 126 6.15 -7.84 -10.68
N LYS A 127 7.23 -8.25 -11.36
CA LYS A 127 8.40 -7.40 -11.57
C LYS A 127 8.08 -6.12 -12.35
N GLU A 128 7.28 -6.24 -13.41
CA GLU A 128 6.91 -5.09 -14.26
C GLU A 128 6.11 -4.06 -13.45
N ALA A 129 5.18 -4.53 -12.62
CA ALA A 129 4.44 -3.67 -11.70
C ALA A 129 5.35 -2.99 -10.69
N ALA A 130 6.29 -3.73 -10.08
CA ALA A 130 7.24 -3.16 -9.12
C ALA A 130 8.09 -2.05 -9.77
N GLU A 131 8.59 -2.26 -10.98
CA GLU A 131 9.33 -1.26 -11.76
C GLU A 131 8.47 -0.03 -12.07
N TRP A 132 7.20 -0.24 -12.43
CA TRP A 132 6.25 0.84 -12.64
C TRP A 132 6.01 1.63 -11.36
N PHE A 133 5.76 0.98 -10.20
CA PHE A 133 5.54 1.65 -8.92
C PHE A 133 6.76 2.47 -8.47
N LEU A 134 7.96 1.96 -8.68
CA LEU A 134 9.21 2.68 -8.37
C LEU A 134 9.30 4.01 -9.12
N ARG A 135 8.87 4.06 -10.38
CA ARG A 135 8.82 5.27 -11.19
C ARG A 135 7.61 6.14 -10.83
N ALA A 136 6.43 5.52 -10.72
CA ALA A 136 5.17 6.23 -10.47
C ALA A 136 5.19 7.02 -9.15
N ARG A 137 5.76 6.45 -8.07
CA ARG A 137 5.89 7.13 -6.77
C ARG A 137 6.87 8.30 -6.77
N TYR A 138 7.70 8.43 -7.79
CA TYR A 138 8.75 9.44 -7.90
C TYR A 138 8.63 10.24 -9.20
N GLU A 139 7.44 10.75 -9.47
CA GLU A 139 7.15 11.68 -10.58
C GLU A 139 7.46 11.09 -11.99
N GLY A 140 7.43 9.77 -12.13
CA GLY A 140 7.78 9.06 -13.36
C GLY A 140 9.28 8.86 -13.55
N ARG A 141 10.10 9.33 -12.63
CA ARG A 141 11.57 9.30 -12.71
C ARG A 141 12.13 7.90 -12.45
N SER A 142 13.26 7.64 -13.09
CA SER A 142 14.13 6.49 -12.79
C SER A 142 15.26 6.87 -11.82
N LYS A 143 16.23 5.96 -11.61
CA LYS A 143 17.39 6.19 -10.72
C LYS A 143 18.56 6.93 -11.41
N VAL A 144 18.40 7.37 -12.66
CA VAL A 144 19.43 8.13 -13.37
C VAL A 144 19.37 9.61 -13.05
N LYS A 145 20.38 10.36 -13.46
CA LYS A 145 20.38 11.81 -13.25
C LYS A 145 19.23 12.47 -14.03
N TYR A 146 18.63 13.50 -13.45
CA TYR A 146 17.48 14.19 -14.04
C TYR A 146 17.65 14.56 -15.53
N HIS A 147 18.82 15.07 -15.91
CA HIS A 147 19.09 15.47 -17.29
C HIS A 147 19.32 14.30 -18.28
N GLU A 148 19.48 13.10 -17.75
CA GLU A 148 19.72 11.88 -18.51
C GLU A 148 18.47 10.96 -18.47
N ASP A 149 17.44 11.35 -17.68
CA ASP A 149 16.26 10.53 -17.43
C ASP A 149 15.21 10.71 -18.55
N ASN A 150 14.62 9.60 -18.98
CA ASN A 150 13.50 9.60 -19.91
C ASN A 150 12.19 9.38 -19.15
N ILE A 151 11.38 10.44 -19.04
CA ILE A 151 10.10 10.39 -18.33
C ILE A 151 9.01 9.88 -19.26
N GLU A 152 8.62 8.62 -19.10
CA GLU A 152 7.62 7.92 -19.94
C GLU A 152 6.25 7.81 -19.31
N ILE A 153 6.18 7.97 -17.98
CA ILE A 153 4.92 7.88 -17.23
C ILE A 153 4.69 9.15 -16.42
N CYS A 154 3.44 9.56 -16.33
CA CYS A 154 3.02 10.60 -15.40
C CYS A 154 2.92 9.98 -14.00
N GLY A 155 3.85 10.34 -13.13
CA GLY A 155 3.92 9.84 -11.76
C GLY A 155 3.46 10.87 -10.72
N TRP A 156 3.68 10.52 -9.46
CA TRP A 156 3.31 11.32 -8.29
C TRP A 156 4.49 11.46 -7.34
N ASN A 157 4.46 12.46 -6.49
CA ASN A 157 5.42 12.63 -5.40
C ASN A 157 4.89 11.91 -4.14
N MET A 158 5.16 10.60 -4.05
CA MET A 158 4.63 9.70 -3.01
C MET A 158 5.72 8.77 -2.45
N TYR A 159 7.00 9.09 -2.64
CA TYR A 159 8.10 8.25 -2.19
C TYR A 159 8.33 8.37 -0.68
N MET A 160 8.82 7.29 -0.09
CA MET A 160 9.30 7.27 1.29
C MET A 160 10.65 7.97 1.37
N THR A 161 10.85 8.82 2.37
CA THR A 161 12.13 9.50 2.60
C THR A 161 13.18 8.57 3.19
N PRO A 162 14.49 8.86 2.98
CA PRO A 162 15.57 8.10 3.63
C PRO A 162 15.47 8.06 5.16
N GLN A 163 14.98 9.12 5.79
CA GLN A 163 14.78 9.20 7.25
C GLN A 163 13.70 8.24 7.75
N GLU A 164 12.57 8.18 7.04
CA GLU A 164 11.49 7.22 7.34
C GLU A 164 11.98 5.79 7.16
N ALA A 165 12.68 5.49 6.07
CA ALA A 165 13.24 4.17 5.80
C ALA A 165 14.27 3.73 6.86
N ALA A 166 15.15 4.64 7.29
CA ALA A 166 16.12 4.38 8.36
C ALA A 166 15.41 4.04 9.67
N HIS A 167 14.35 4.77 10.01
CA HIS A 167 13.54 4.48 11.18
C HIS A 167 12.86 3.11 11.06
N GLY A 168 12.28 2.79 9.89
CA GLY A 168 11.69 1.48 9.62
C GLY A 168 12.69 0.33 9.79
N LEU A 169 13.90 0.46 9.24
CA LEU A 169 14.98 -0.53 9.41
C LEU A 169 15.35 -0.73 10.87
N ALA A 170 15.48 0.36 11.66
CA ALA A 170 15.77 0.25 13.08
C ALA A 170 14.67 -0.51 13.84
N LEU A 171 13.41 -0.27 13.51
CA LEU A 171 12.27 -0.99 14.11
C LEU A 171 12.24 -2.47 13.69
N MET A 172 12.65 -2.80 12.47
CA MET A 172 12.68 -4.19 11.98
C MET A 172 13.74 -5.06 12.65
N GLN A 173 14.79 -4.48 13.24
CA GLN A 173 15.87 -5.26 13.88
C GLN A 173 15.38 -6.22 14.98
N ASN A 174 14.35 -5.86 15.70
CA ASN A 174 13.78 -6.68 16.78
C ASN A 174 12.27 -6.93 16.54
N PHE A 175 11.83 -6.86 15.30
CA PHE A 175 10.43 -7.04 14.97
C PHE A 175 10.06 -8.53 15.10
N PRO A 176 8.94 -8.89 15.79
CA PRO A 176 8.55 -10.27 15.99
C PRO A 176 8.29 -10.99 14.65
N GLU A 177 8.63 -12.28 14.58
CA GLU A 177 8.32 -13.11 13.41
C GLU A 177 6.81 -13.31 13.24
N HIS A 178 6.09 -13.46 14.36
CA HIS A 178 4.64 -13.62 14.35
C HIS A 178 3.96 -12.46 15.05
N ASN A 179 2.97 -11.87 14.37
CA ASN A 179 2.08 -10.86 14.91
C ASN A 179 0.64 -11.23 14.57
N GLU A 180 -0.24 -11.16 15.57
CA GLU A 180 -1.68 -11.27 15.36
C GLU A 180 -2.21 -10.05 14.62
N ASP A 181 -3.35 -10.20 13.95
CA ASP A 181 -4.01 -9.07 13.29
C ASP A 181 -4.42 -8.00 14.30
N LEU A 182 -4.29 -6.75 13.89
CA LEU A 182 -4.71 -5.64 14.76
C LEU A 182 -6.24 -5.62 14.91
N PRO A 183 -6.74 -5.58 16.14
CA PRO A 183 -8.17 -5.52 16.39
C PRO A 183 -8.79 -4.21 15.88
N GLU A 184 -10.10 -4.22 15.68
CA GLU A 184 -10.88 -3.00 15.44
C GLU A 184 -11.41 -2.46 16.78
N ASN A 185 -10.73 -1.47 17.31
CA ASN A 185 -11.18 -0.82 18.54
C ASN A 185 -10.94 0.70 18.49
N PRO A 186 -11.99 1.53 18.39
CA PRO A 186 -13.39 1.16 18.10
C PRO A 186 -13.57 0.58 16.67
N PRO A 187 -14.66 -0.16 16.40
CA PRO A 187 -14.96 -0.68 15.07
C PRO A 187 -15.15 0.47 14.06
N TYR A 188 -14.85 0.19 12.79
CA TYR A 188 -15.11 1.16 11.73
C TYR A 188 -16.61 1.41 11.60
N ARG A 189 -16.94 2.69 11.44
CA ARG A 189 -18.29 3.10 11.08
C ARG A 189 -18.64 2.58 9.69
N ASP A 190 -19.92 2.38 9.45
CA ASP A 190 -20.43 2.15 8.12
C ASP A 190 -20.18 3.40 7.25
N LEU A 191 -19.49 3.24 6.14
CA LEU A 191 -19.11 4.35 5.28
C LEU A 191 -20.32 5.05 4.66
N ARG A 192 -21.47 4.35 4.53
CA ARG A 192 -22.72 4.92 4.03
C ARG A 192 -23.33 5.98 4.96
N GLU A 193 -22.89 6.03 6.21
CA GLU A 193 -23.27 7.11 7.14
C GLU A 193 -22.63 8.46 6.80
N PHE A 194 -21.59 8.47 5.96
CA PHE A 194 -20.95 9.71 5.53
C PHE A 194 -21.61 10.24 4.25
N GLU A 195 -21.85 11.55 4.21
CA GLU A 195 -22.47 12.24 3.08
C GLU A 195 -21.84 11.89 1.72
N LEU A 196 -20.51 11.73 1.70
CA LEU A 196 -19.75 11.40 0.50
C LEU A 196 -20.16 10.04 -0.12
N PHE A 197 -20.57 9.07 0.70
CA PHE A 197 -20.79 7.70 0.27
C PHE A 197 -22.24 7.21 0.41
N LYS A 198 -23.17 8.08 0.81
CA LYS A 198 -24.57 7.69 1.10
C LYS A 198 -25.33 7.09 -0.07
N ASN A 199 -24.92 7.41 -1.31
CA ASN A 199 -25.54 6.93 -2.52
C ASN A 199 -24.77 5.81 -3.22
N VAL A 200 -23.72 5.27 -2.57
CA VAL A 200 -22.97 4.14 -3.11
C VAL A 200 -23.79 2.86 -2.96
N GLU A 201 -23.94 2.14 -4.06
CA GLU A 201 -24.72 0.90 -4.12
C GLU A 201 -24.04 -0.24 -3.34
N VAL A 202 -24.85 -1.19 -2.89
CA VAL A 202 -24.39 -2.46 -2.29
C VAL A 202 -24.34 -3.49 -3.40
N ALA A 203 -23.25 -4.23 -3.47
CA ALA A 203 -23.12 -5.35 -4.39
C ALA A 203 -24.13 -6.43 -4.05
N GLY A 204 -24.85 -6.91 -5.06
CA GLY A 204 -25.87 -7.95 -4.92
C GLY A 204 -25.28 -9.35 -4.69
#